data_407904322aa6fb77e37b9617c39cca93
#
_entry.id   407904322aa6fb77e37b9617c39cca93
#
_cell.length_a   1.000
_cell.length_b   1.000
_cell.length_c   1.000
_cell.angle_alpha   90.00
_cell.angle_beta   90.00
_cell.angle_gamma   90.00
#
_symmetry.space_group_name_H-M   'P 1'
#
loop_
_entity.id
_entity.type
_entity.pdbx_description
1 polymer ?
#
loop_
_entity_poly.entity_id
_entity_poly.type
_entity_poly.pdbx_seq_one_letter_code
_entity_poly.pdbx_strand_id
1 'polypeptide(L)'
;ERFTSLDAETFLRDFTGQVIWVALKIAVAFAIYAAGRWIINRLVHLMDASFDRRQVDKSLRSFLRSLVKGAAYTILLLIIVQLLGFNTTSLVALLAASGFGIGMALSGTLQNFAGGIMVMFMHPYRIGDYIEAQGQAGTVKEIRLFSTVVTTTDNKRIYIPNSSISNAIVNNYSSETMRRVEWKVSLAYGDDVA
;
A
#
# COMPACT_ATOMS: atom_id res chain seq x y z
N GLU A 1 9.75 38.16 59.14
CA GLU A 1 10.11 36.70 59.29
C GLU A 1 8.95 35.71 58.92
N ARG A 2 7.67 36.06 59.12
CA ARG A 2 6.55 35.17 58.74
C ARG A 2 6.30 35.08 57.23
N PHE A 3 6.61 36.12 56.46
CA PHE A 3 6.44 36.11 55.01
C PHE A 3 7.44 35.22 54.30
N THR A 4 8.68 35.16 54.76
CA THR A 4 9.72 34.30 54.13
C THR A 4 9.55 32.83 54.39
N SER A 5 8.90 32.39 55.47
CA SER A 5 8.63 30.96 55.74
C SER A 5 7.45 30.44 54.94
N LEU A 6 6.41 31.25 54.72
CA LEU A 6 5.26 30.90 53.85
C LEU A 6 5.68 30.79 52.40
N ASP A 7 6.57 31.66 51.92
CA ASP A 7 7.12 31.60 50.57
C ASP A 7 7.99 30.34 50.33
N ALA A 8 8.76 29.92 51.35
CA ALA A 8 9.58 28.73 51.28
C ALA A 8 8.76 27.42 51.29
N GLU A 9 7.70 27.36 52.12
CA GLU A 9 6.83 26.19 52.17
C GLU A 9 6.01 26.03 50.89
N THR A 10 5.48 27.12 50.35
CA THR A 10 4.75 27.08 49.05
C THR A 10 5.68 26.71 47.93
N PHE A 11 6.89 27.25 47.87
CA PHE A 11 7.90 26.90 46.89
C PHE A 11 8.29 25.41 46.94
N LEU A 12 8.54 24.87 48.14
CA LEU A 12 8.86 23.45 48.32
C LEU A 12 7.71 22.55 47.92
N ARG A 13 6.46 22.93 48.20
CA ARG A 13 5.27 22.18 47.81
C ARG A 13 5.06 22.17 46.30
N ASP A 14 5.24 23.31 45.66
CA ASP A 14 5.12 23.41 44.20
C ASP A 14 6.26 22.67 43.49
N PHE A 15 7.48 22.76 44.01
CA PHE A 15 8.63 22.02 43.49
C PHE A 15 8.46 20.53 43.64
N THR A 16 8.02 20.02 44.78
CA THR A 16 7.75 18.60 44.99
C THR A 16 6.60 18.11 44.08
N GLY A 17 5.55 18.92 43.90
CA GLY A 17 4.45 18.62 42.95
C GLY A 17 4.94 18.50 41.51
N GLN A 18 5.78 19.41 41.05
CA GLN A 18 6.37 19.37 39.72
C GLN A 18 7.27 18.15 39.52
N VAL A 19 8.11 17.81 40.50
CA VAL A 19 8.98 16.61 40.45
C VAL A 19 8.15 15.33 40.35
N ILE A 20 7.10 15.21 41.16
CA ILE A 20 6.19 14.06 41.12
C ILE A 20 5.51 13.96 39.74
N TRP A 21 5.06 15.07 39.19
CA TRP A 21 4.41 15.13 37.88
C TRP A 21 5.34 14.70 36.72
N VAL A 22 6.59 15.16 36.78
CA VAL A 22 7.62 14.76 35.80
C VAL A 22 7.96 13.26 35.94
N ALA A 23 8.14 12.80 37.19
CA ALA A 23 8.38 11.37 37.45
C ALA A 23 7.22 10.48 36.93
N LEU A 24 5.98 10.91 37.14
CA LEU A 24 4.80 10.21 36.62
C LEU A 24 4.79 10.17 35.08
N LYS A 25 5.08 11.29 34.42
CA LYS A 25 5.18 11.35 32.95
C LYS A 25 6.26 10.40 32.43
N ILE A 26 7.43 10.35 33.08
CA ILE A 26 8.50 9.42 32.69
C ILE A 26 8.07 7.98 32.91
N ALA A 27 7.41 7.64 33.98
CA ALA A 27 6.91 6.31 34.27
C ALA A 27 5.87 5.87 33.20
N VAL A 28 4.93 6.76 32.85
CA VAL A 28 3.93 6.52 31.79
C VAL A 28 4.62 6.40 30.42
N ALA A 29 5.61 7.23 30.11
CA ALA A 29 6.38 7.13 28.88
C ALA A 29 7.11 5.79 28.76
N PHE A 30 7.69 5.30 29.85
CA PHE A 30 8.33 3.99 29.90
C PHE A 30 7.32 2.84 29.70
N ALA A 31 6.14 2.93 30.33
CA ALA A 31 5.08 1.96 30.15
C ALA A 31 4.57 1.92 28.67
N ILE A 32 4.39 3.10 28.06
CA ILE A 32 4.01 3.19 26.63
C ILE A 32 5.12 2.63 25.74
N TYR A 33 6.39 2.93 26.05
CA TYR A 33 7.51 2.35 25.29
C TYR A 33 7.54 0.82 25.40
N ALA A 34 7.39 0.27 26.59
CA ALA A 34 7.38 -1.19 26.80
C ALA A 34 6.21 -1.86 26.09
N ALA A 35 5.00 -1.31 26.21
CA ALA A 35 3.81 -1.79 25.53
C ALA A 35 3.94 -1.67 24.00
N GLY A 36 4.38 -0.51 23.51
CA GLY A 36 4.60 -0.26 22.09
C GLY A 36 5.63 -1.20 21.48
N ARG A 37 6.78 -1.38 22.14
CA ARG A 37 7.81 -2.34 21.75
C ARG A 37 7.27 -3.77 21.68
N TRP A 38 6.46 -4.19 22.66
CA TRP A 38 5.85 -5.51 22.68
C TRP A 38 4.89 -5.68 21.49
N ILE A 39 4.02 -4.70 21.24
CA ILE A 39 3.10 -4.70 20.10
C ILE A 39 3.86 -4.77 18.76
N ILE A 40 4.87 -3.91 18.58
CA ILE A 40 5.68 -3.86 17.36
C ILE A 40 6.34 -5.22 17.11
N ASN A 41 6.99 -5.79 18.13
CA ASN A 41 7.64 -7.09 18.00
C ASN A 41 6.61 -8.20 17.70
N ARG A 42 5.43 -8.15 18.29
CA ARG A 42 4.36 -9.11 18.02
C ARG A 42 3.86 -9.02 16.58
N LEU A 43 3.63 -7.80 16.08
CA LEU A 43 3.20 -7.57 14.69
C LEU A 43 4.27 -8.05 13.69
N VAL A 44 5.53 -7.72 13.92
CA VAL A 44 6.65 -8.15 13.08
C VAL A 44 6.77 -9.68 13.09
N HIS A 45 6.61 -10.32 14.23
CA HIS A 45 6.65 -11.79 14.32
C HIS A 45 5.50 -12.46 13.55
N LEU A 46 4.28 -11.92 13.65
CA LEU A 46 3.12 -12.43 12.89
C LEU A 46 3.33 -12.25 11.37
N MET A 47 3.89 -11.12 10.97
CA MET A 47 4.25 -10.85 9.57
C MET A 47 5.31 -11.84 9.07
N ASP A 48 6.37 -12.07 9.85
CA ASP A 48 7.43 -13.01 9.54
C ASP A 48 6.88 -14.44 9.38
N ALA A 49 6.01 -14.89 10.29
CA ALA A 49 5.39 -16.20 10.22
C ALA A 49 4.48 -16.36 8.96
N SER A 50 3.83 -15.30 8.54
CA SER A 50 3.03 -15.28 7.31
C SER A 50 3.90 -15.38 6.06
N PHE A 51 5.05 -14.71 6.05
CA PHE A 51 6.01 -14.76 4.96
C PHE A 51 6.68 -16.12 4.83
N ASP A 52 6.99 -16.78 5.94
CA ASP A 52 7.53 -18.14 5.94
C ASP A 52 6.57 -19.14 5.29
N ARG A 53 5.27 -19.04 5.60
CA ARG A 53 4.24 -19.91 5.01
C ARG A 53 4.08 -19.70 3.50
N ARG A 54 4.31 -18.49 3.00
CA ARG A 54 4.14 -18.12 1.59
C ARG A 54 5.44 -18.16 0.79
N GLN A 55 6.56 -18.59 1.39
CA GLN A 55 7.89 -18.65 0.78
C GLN A 55 8.29 -17.32 0.10
N VAL A 56 8.00 -16.20 0.75
CA VAL A 56 8.37 -14.87 0.26
C VAL A 56 9.90 -14.75 0.22
N ASP A 57 10.41 -14.13 -0.85
CA ASP A 57 11.84 -13.88 -1.02
C ASP A 57 12.47 -13.22 0.21
N LYS A 58 13.67 -13.68 0.59
CA LYS A 58 14.36 -13.21 1.80
C LYS A 58 14.69 -11.73 1.78
N SER A 59 15.02 -11.19 0.60
CA SER A 59 15.36 -9.77 0.43
C SER A 59 14.12 -8.90 0.62
N LEU A 60 12.98 -9.28 0.01
CA LEU A 60 11.71 -8.59 0.16
C LEU A 60 11.21 -8.63 1.61
N ARG A 61 11.33 -9.78 2.27
CA ARG A 61 10.99 -9.93 3.69
C ARG A 61 11.83 -8.99 4.57
N SER A 62 13.15 -8.97 4.36
CA SER A 62 14.06 -8.12 5.13
C SER A 62 13.73 -6.64 4.95
N PHE A 63 13.46 -6.22 3.71
CA PHE A 63 13.08 -4.86 3.39
C PHE A 63 11.76 -4.45 4.07
N LEU A 64 10.70 -5.25 3.90
CA LEU A 64 9.38 -4.97 4.50
C LEU A 64 9.44 -4.95 6.03
N ARG A 65 10.19 -5.87 6.62
CA ARG A 65 10.41 -5.89 8.07
C ARG A 65 11.07 -4.61 8.57
N SER A 66 12.11 -4.15 7.88
CA SER A 66 12.83 -2.92 8.23
C SER A 66 11.95 -1.69 8.07
N LEU A 67 11.17 -1.62 6.99
CA LEU A 67 10.24 -0.53 6.72
C LEU A 67 9.15 -0.43 7.79
N VAL A 68 8.46 -1.54 8.07
CA VAL A 68 7.38 -1.58 9.08
C VAL A 68 7.94 -1.26 10.47
N LYS A 69 9.09 -1.85 10.82
CA LYS A 69 9.73 -1.59 12.10
C LYS A 69 10.15 -0.12 12.26
N GLY A 70 10.77 0.45 11.23
CA GLY A 70 11.18 1.86 11.21
C GLY A 70 9.99 2.80 11.38
N ALA A 71 8.93 2.62 10.57
CA ALA A 71 7.71 3.43 10.66
C ALA A 71 7.04 3.32 12.04
N ALA A 72 6.90 2.11 12.57
CA ALA A 72 6.26 1.88 13.86
C ALA A 72 7.05 2.50 15.03
N TYR A 73 8.38 2.38 15.04
CA TYR A 73 9.21 3.03 16.07
C TYR A 73 9.22 4.55 15.93
N THR A 74 9.14 5.10 14.73
CA THR A 74 9.02 6.55 14.52
C THR A 74 7.72 7.07 15.12
N ILE A 75 6.59 6.39 14.90
CA ILE A 75 5.30 6.74 15.50
C ILE A 75 5.37 6.62 17.02
N LEU A 76 5.93 5.54 17.56
CA LEU A 76 6.08 5.34 18.99
C LEU A 76 6.92 6.44 19.64
N LEU A 77 8.02 6.85 19.00
CA LEU A 77 8.86 7.95 19.45
C LEU A 77 8.09 9.26 19.51
N LEU A 78 7.31 9.60 18.48
CA LEU A 78 6.49 10.82 18.46
C LEU A 78 5.46 10.84 19.59
N ILE A 79 4.80 9.71 19.86
CA ILE A 79 3.83 9.58 20.96
C ILE A 79 4.51 9.87 22.29
N ILE A 80 5.70 9.31 22.52
CA ILE A 80 6.45 9.50 23.77
C ILE A 80 6.93 10.96 23.93
N VAL A 81 7.45 11.55 22.85
CA VAL A 81 7.93 12.95 22.86
C VAL A 81 6.78 13.90 23.16
N GLN A 82 5.61 13.68 22.57
CA GLN A 82 4.41 14.47 22.83
C GLN A 82 3.91 14.30 24.27
N LEU A 83 3.93 13.09 24.81
CA LEU A 83 3.54 12.81 26.20
C LEU A 83 4.43 13.56 27.21
N LEU A 84 5.72 13.66 26.91
CA LEU A 84 6.67 14.41 27.75
C LEU A 84 6.44 15.92 27.71
N GLY A 85 5.58 16.42 26.82
CA GLY A 85 5.18 17.81 26.70
C GLY A 85 5.95 18.61 25.64
N PHE A 86 6.72 17.94 24.79
CA PHE A 86 7.37 18.60 23.64
C PHE A 86 6.39 18.78 22.48
N ASN A 87 6.48 19.91 21.80
CA ASN A 87 5.67 20.16 20.61
C ASN A 87 6.21 19.36 19.44
N THR A 88 5.43 18.39 18.99
CA THR A 88 5.78 17.51 17.85
C THR A 88 5.18 17.95 16.52
N THR A 89 4.45 19.07 16.48
CA THR A 89 3.71 19.53 15.28
C THR A 89 4.61 19.64 14.05
N SER A 90 5.78 20.26 14.18
CA SER A 90 6.73 20.40 13.08
C SER A 90 7.29 19.07 12.60
N LEU A 91 7.55 18.12 13.51
CA LEU A 91 8.01 16.77 13.18
C LEU A 91 6.92 15.98 12.45
N VAL A 92 5.68 16.07 12.92
CA VAL A 92 4.53 15.45 12.26
C VAL A 92 4.31 16.03 10.89
N ALA A 93 4.41 17.36 10.72
CA ALA A 93 4.31 18.02 9.42
C ALA A 93 5.41 17.57 8.46
N LEU A 94 6.66 17.43 8.93
CA LEU A 94 7.76 16.93 8.12
C LEU A 94 7.55 15.48 7.68
N LEU A 95 7.09 14.63 8.60
CA LEU A 95 6.79 13.23 8.30
C LEU A 95 5.60 13.10 7.34
N ALA A 96 4.58 13.94 7.48
CA ALA A 96 3.45 13.98 6.56
C ALA A 96 3.90 14.40 5.15
N ALA A 97 4.73 15.43 5.03
CA ALA A 97 5.30 15.85 3.75
C ALA A 97 6.17 14.76 3.11
N SER A 98 6.99 14.08 3.91
CA SER A 98 7.81 12.94 3.46
C SER A 98 6.93 11.76 3.01
N GLY A 99 5.89 11.44 3.78
CA GLY A 99 4.91 10.40 3.46
C GLY A 99 4.14 10.70 2.17
N PHE A 100 3.78 11.97 1.96
CA PHE A 100 3.15 12.42 0.72
C PHE A 100 4.09 12.22 -0.49
N GLY A 101 5.37 12.59 -0.36
CA GLY A 101 6.37 12.37 -1.42
C GLY A 101 6.54 10.88 -1.76
N ILE A 102 6.61 10.02 -0.74
CA ILE A 102 6.68 8.55 -0.93
C ILE A 102 5.38 8.05 -1.58
N GLY A 103 4.21 8.51 -1.13
CA GLY A 103 2.92 8.15 -1.70
C GLY A 103 2.81 8.52 -3.18
N MET A 104 3.27 9.71 -3.56
CA MET A 104 3.35 10.12 -4.97
C MET A 104 4.29 9.22 -5.78
N ALA A 105 5.46 8.90 -5.26
CA ALA A 105 6.41 8.02 -5.93
C ALA A 105 5.85 6.60 -6.16
N LEU A 106 5.01 6.11 -5.26
CA LEU A 106 4.38 4.78 -5.34
C LEU A 106 3.00 4.79 -6.01
N SER A 107 2.47 5.95 -6.42
CA SER A 107 1.10 6.07 -6.93
C SER A 107 0.79 5.16 -8.11
N GLY A 108 1.71 5.03 -9.07
CA GLY A 108 1.56 4.13 -10.22
C GLY A 108 1.47 2.66 -9.83
N THR A 109 2.26 2.23 -8.83
CA THR A 109 2.18 0.87 -8.30
C THR A 109 0.85 0.63 -7.60
N LEU A 110 0.38 1.60 -6.82
CA LEU A 110 -0.92 1.52 -6.13
C LEU A 110 -2.09 1.52 -7.12
N GLN A 111 -2.01 2.28 -8.22
CA GLN A 111 -3.00 2.24 -9.29
C GLN A 111 -3.07 0.86 -9.95
N ASN A 112 -1.91 0.22 -10.20
CA ASN A 112 -1.89 -1.14 -10.74
C ASN A 112 -2.48 -2.16 -9.78
N PHE A 113 -2.21 -2.03 -8.50
CA PHE A 113 -2.81 -2.86 -7.45
C PHE A 113 -4.34 -2.70 -7.41
N ALA A 114 -4.83 -1.47 -7.37
CA ALA A 114 -6.26 -1.16 -7.39
C ALA A 114 -6.93 -1.67 -8.67
N GLY A 115 -6.30 -1.47 -9.84
CA GLY A 115 -6.76 -2.02 -11.11
C GLY A 115 -6.83 -3.55 -11.11
N GLY A 116 -5.85 -4.22 -10.50
CA GLY A 116 -5.86 -5.68 -10.36
C GLY A 116 -7.02 -6.18 -9.49
N ILE A 117 -7.28 -5.53 -8.36
CA ILE A 117 -8.46 -5.83 -7.53
C ILE A 117 -9.75 -5.62 -8.31
N MET A 118 -9.86 -4.50 -9.06
CA MET A 118 -11.04 -4.18 -9.85
C MET A 118 -11.31 -5.27 -10.91
N VAL A 119 -10.27 -5.68 -11.65
CA VAL A 119 -10.37 -6.77 -12.64
C VAL A 119 -10.80 -8.08 -12.00
N MET A 120 -10.21 -8.44 -10.83
CA MET A 120 -10.55 -9.65 -10.10
C MET A 120 -11.97 -9.63 -9.50
N PHE A 121 -12.50 -8.46 -9.18
CA PHE A 121 -13.84 -8.32 -8.61
C PHE A 121 -14.93 -8.21 -9.66
N MET A 122 -14.72 -7.37 -10.69
CA MET A 122 -15.73 -7.11 -11.73
C MET A 122 -15.70 -8.13 -12.87
N HIS A 123 -14.60 -8.87 -13.03
CA HIS A 123 -14.40 -9.87 -14.08
C HIS A 123 -14.78 -9.40 -15.50
N PRO A 124 -14.26 -8.26 -15.98
CA PRO A 124 -14.53 -7.82 -17.35
C PRO A 124 -14.01 -8.81 -18.40
N TYR A 125 -13.06 -9.64 -18.00
CA TYR A 125 -12.55 -10.80 -18.72
C TYR A 125 -12.08 -11.87 -17.73
N ARG A 126 -11.92 -13.09 -18.21
CA ARG A 126 -11.48 -14.24 -17.43
C ARG A 126 -10.21 -14.85 -18.03
N ILE A 127 -9.55 -15.70 -17.25
CA ILE A 127 -8.45 -16.52 -17.80
C ILE A 127 -9.00 -17.43 -18.88
N GLY A 128 -8.38 -17.41 -20.06
CA GLY A 128 -8.82 -18.11 -21.25
C GLY A 128 -9.51 -17.23 -22.29
N ASP A 129 -10.01 -16.05 -21.92
CA ASP A 129 -10.64 -15.12 -22.85
C ASP A 129 -9.61 -14.53 -23.81
N TYR A 130 -10.01 -14.35 -25.07
CA TYR A 130 -9.26 -13.58 -26.04
C TYR A 130 -9.71 -12.12 -25.96
N ILE A 131 -8.79 -11.26 -25.57
CA ILE A 131 -9.06 -9.82 -25.37
C ILE A 131 -8.14 -8.96 -26.22
N GLU A 132 -8.60 -7.75 -26.50
CA GLU A 132 -7.79 -6.68 -27.06
C GLU A 132 -7.87 -5.49 -26.11
N ALA A 133 -6.72 -5.01 -25.66
CA ALA A 133 -6.57 -3.87 -24.77
C ALA A 133 -5.25 -3.15 -25.04
N GLN A 134 -5.23 -1.82 -25.02
CA GLN A 134 -4.02 -1.02 -25.24
C GLN A 134 -3.30 -1.33 -26.56
N GLY A 135 -4.05 -1.66 -27.64
CA GLY A 135 -3.49 -2.04 -28.92
C GLY A 135 -2.78 -3.42 -28.93
N GLN A 136 -2.96 -4.20 -27.88
CA GLN A 136 -2.43 -5.56 -27.79
C GLN A 136 -3.60 -6.55 -27.73
N ALA A 137 -3.51 -7.62 -28.52
CA ALA A 137 -4.51 -8.67 -28.55
C ALA A 137 -3.90 -10.02 -28.18
N GLY A 138 -4.64 -10.83 -27.39
CA GLY A 138 -4.18 -12.15 -27.01
C GLY A 138 -5.10 -12.84 -26.01
N THR A 139 -4.79 -14.10 -25.73
CA THR A 139 -5.50 -14.90 -24.74
C THR A 139 -4.97 -14.63 -23.36
N VAL A 140 -5.84 -14.31 -22.41
CA VAL A 140 -5.50 -14.09 -20.99
C VAL A 140 -5.00 -15.40 -20.38
N LYS A 141 -3.75 -15.40 -19.92
CA LYS A 141 -3.13 -16.56 -19.25
C LYS A 141 -3.17 -16.45 -17.75
N GLU A 142 -2.93 -15.26 -17.22
CA GLU A 142 -2.86 -15.02 -15.80
C GLU A 142 -3.34 -13.60 -15.48
N ILE A 143 -4.07 -13.46 -14.39
CA ILE A 143 -4.40 -12.16 -13.78
C ILE A 143 -3.61 -12.08 -12.48
N ARG A 144 -2.61 -11.21 -12.47
CA ARG A 144 -1.72 -10.99 -11.32
C ARG A 144 -2.13 -9.70 -10.59
N LEU A 145 -1.55 -9.49 -9.43
CA LEU A 145 -1.87 -8.35 -8.57
C LEU A 145 -1.61 -6.98 -9.24
N PHE A 146 -0.55 -6.87 -10.04
CA PHE A 146 -0.14 -5.62 -10.69
C PHE A 146 -0.25 -5.63 -12.21
N SER A 147 -0.41 -6.80 -12.82
CA SER A 147 -0.44 -6.96 -14.28
C SER A 147 -1.29 -8.15 -14.70
N THR A 148 -1.90 -8.03 -15.88
CA THR A 148 -2.53 -9.15 -16.60
C THR A 148 -1.56 -9.66 -17.65
N VAL A 149 -1.41 -10.97 -17.75
CA VAL A 149 -0.54 -11.63 -18.72
C VAL A 149 -1.39 -12.19 -19.83
N VAL A 150 -1.14 -11.74 -21.04
CA VAL A 150 -1.78 -12.27 -22.25
C VAL A 150 -0.75 -12.96 -23.15
N THR A 151 -1.19 -13.95 -23.91
CA THR A 151 -0.37 -14.62 -24.92
C THR A 151 -0.96 -14.33 -26.30
N THR A 152 -0.14 -13.76 -27.17
CA THR A 152 -0.53 -13.48 -28.56
C THR A 152 -0.63 -14.77 -29.39
N THR A 153 -1.21 -14.68 -30.59
CA THR A 153 -1.26 -15.76 -31.57
C THR A 153 0.12 -16.25 -32.01
N ASP A 154 1.14 -15.33 -31.97
CA ASP A 154 2.55 -15.65 -32.24
C ASP A 154 3.27 -16.26 -31.03
N ASN A 155 2.53 -16.67 -29.98
CA ASN A 155 3.08 -17.25 -28.75
C ASN A 155 3.99 -16.31 -27.93
N LYS A 156 3.83 -14.99 -28.05
CA LYS A 156 4.54 -13.99 -27.24
C LYS A 156 3.75 -13.72 -25.97
N ARG A 157 4.45 -13.59 -24.84
CA ARG A 157 3.83 -13.13 -23.57
C ARG A 157 3.92 -11.63 -23.46
N ILE A 158 2.78 -10.99 -23.22
CA ILE A 158 2.66 -9.56 -22.98
C ILE A 158 2.17 -9.36 -21.54
N TYR A 159 2.88 -8.49 -20.80
CA TYR A 159 2.52 -8.09 -19.44
C TYR A 159 1.90 -6.70 -19.51
N ILE A 160 0.59 -6.62 -19.32
CA ILE A 160 -0.14 -5.36 -19.38
C ILE A 160 -0.40 -4.89 -17.96
N PRO A 161 0.04 -3.68 -17.56
CA PRO A 161 -0.25 -3.12 -16.24
C PRO A 161 -1.75 -3.04 -15.99
N ASN A 162 -2.22 -3.50 -14.84
CA ASN A 162 -3.67 -3.55 -14.55
C ASN A 162 -4.33 -2.17 -14.53
N SER A 163 -3.61 -1.11 -14.14
CA SER A 163 -4.13 0.26 -14.21
C SER A 163 -4.46 0.69 -15.65
N SER A 164 -3.65 0.23 -16.61
CA SER A 164 -3.86 0.54 -18.02
C SER A 164 -5.09 -0.19 -18.59
N ILE A 165 -5.37 -1.41 -18.12
CA ILE A 165 -6.54 -2.17 -18.55
C ILE A 165 -7.81 -1.69 -17.87
N SER A 166 -7.79 -1.48 -16.55
CA SER A 166 -8.97 -1.10 -15.78
C SER A 166 -9.54 0.28 -16.16
N ASN A 167 -8.71 1.14 -16.73
CA ASN A 167 -9.09 2.49 -17.16
C ASN A 167 -9.25 2.63 -18.67
N ALA A 168 -9.17 1.54 -19.43
CA ALA A 168 -9.25 1.55 -20.90
C ALA A 168 -10.44 0.77 -21.41
N ILE A 169 -10.70 0.95 -22.71
CA ILE A 169 -11.65 0.09 -23.43
C ILE A 169 -10.99 -1.29 -23.60
N VAL A 170 -11.71 -2.32 -23.19
CA VAL A 170 -11.33 -3.73 -23.40
C VAL A 170 -12.34 -4.38 -24.32
N ASN A 171 -11.88 -4.87 -25.45
CA ASN A 171 -12.68 -5.70 -26.31
C ASN A 171 -12.51 -7.16 -25.88
N ASN A 172 -13.55 -7.75 -25.30
CA ASN A 172 -13.55 -9.17 -24.95
C ASN A 172 -14.26 -9.95 -26.07
N TYR A 173 -13.49 -10.69 -26.85
CA TYR A 173 -14.01 -11.48 -27.96
C TYR A 173 -14.59 -12.83 -27.55
N SER A 174 -14.45 -13.22 -26.30
CA SER A 174 -14.87 -14.52 -25.77
C SER A 174 -16.10 -14.45 -24.87
N SER A 175 -16.55 -13.24 -24.47
CA SER A 175 -17.69 -13.09 -23.56
C SER A 175 -19.02 -13.42 -24.22
N GLU A 176 -19.16 -13.13 -25.51
CA GLU A 176 -20.39 -13.37 -26.26
C GLU A 176 -20.27 -14.61 -27.16
N THR A 177 -21.36 -15.36 -27.28
CA THR A 177 -21.41 -16.62 -28.02
C THR A 177 -21.45 -16.45 -29.54
N MET A 178 -21.90 -15.28 -30.01
CA MET A 178 -22.04 -14.99 -31.44
C MET A 178 -21.38 -13.64 -31.76
N ARG A 179 -20.77 -13.57 -32.95
CA ARG A 179 -20.26 -12.30 -33.48
C ARG A 179 -20.41 -12.26 -35.01
N ARG A 180 -20.49 -11.06 -35.55
CA ARG A 180 -20.51 -10.82 -36.99
C ARG A 180 -19.12 -11.11 -37.58
N VAL A 181 -19.12 -11.94 -38.65
CA VAL A 181 -17.95 -12.14 -39.51
C VAL A 181 -18.22 -11.41 -40.84
N GLU A 182 -17.29 -10.59 -41.26
CA GLU A 182 -17.37 -9.86 -42.51
C GLU A 182 -16.29 -10.36 -43.47
N TRP A 183 -16.73 -10.79 -44.60
CA TRP A 183 -15.86 -11.25 -45.69
C TRP A 183 -15.86 -10.23 -46.80
N LYS A 184 -14.72 -9.75 -47.20
CA LYS A 184 -14.55 -8.91 -48.37
C LYS A 184 -14.01 -9.78 -49.52
N VAL A 185 -14.83 -9.99 -50.53
CA VAL A 185 -14.44 -10.74 -51.73
C VAL A 185 -14.30 -9.72 -52.86
N SER A 186 -13.13 -9.68 -53.47
CA SER A 186 -12.90 -8.87 -54.67
C SER A 186 -13.33 -9.69 -55.88
N LEU A 187 -14.29 -9.14 -56.63
CA LEU A 187 -14.77 -9.74 -57.87
C LEU A 187 -14.12 -9.02 -59.07
N ALA A 188 -13.87 -9.75 -60.16
CA ALA A 188 -13.43 -9.17 -61.42
C ALA A 188 -14.59 -8.45 -62.09
N TYR A 189 -14.27 -7.48 -62.94
CA TYR A 189 -15.28 -6.76 -63.71
C TYR A 189 -15.94 -7.73 -64.69
N GLY A 190 -17.22 -8.05 -64.48
CA GLY A 190 -17.98 -8.96 -65.33
C GLY A 190 -18.32 -10.33 -64.73
N ASP A 191 -17.93 -10.58 -63.43
CA ASP A 191 -18.37 -11.76 -62.71
C ASP A 191 -19.87 -11.67 -62.37
N ASP A 192 -20.59 -12.76 -62.55
CA ASP A 192 -22.00 -12.87 -62.18
C ASP A 192 -22.11 -13.04 -60.65
N VAL A 193 -22.87 -12.18 -60.02
CA VAL A 193 -23.02 -12.09 -58.53
C VAL A 193 -24.33 -12.73 -58.07
N ALA A 194 -24.95 -13.60 -58.86
CA ALA A 194 -26.19 -14.24 -58.51
C ALA A 194 -26.03 -15.41 -57.52
#